data_1479ecccb28291afd4635d03543f6a83
#
_entry.id   1479ecccb28291afd4635d03543f6a83
#
_cell.length_a   1.000
_cell.length_b   1.000
_cell.length_c   1.000
_cell.angle_alpha   90.00
_cell.angle_beta   90.00
_cell.angle_gamma   90.00
#
_symmetry.space_group_name_H-M   'P 1'
#
loop_
_entity.id
_entity.type
_entity.pdbx_description
1 polymer ?
#
loop_
_entity_poly.entity_id
_entity_poly.type
_entity_poly.pdbx_seq_one_letter_code
_entity_poly.pdbx_strand_id
1 'polypeptide(L)'
;MFLKDENVIVLDFLPRGHSTGRQEPIAQVIGNKYFSLLEVVVKSDVVLKNGDLIYIGESKRDQVDHIKRRVTVFDLTSFAKSELPFIIEKLVKENEAKFVNFFNTAQPISTRLHQLELLPGVGKKHMWDIIEERKKGPFTSFEDIKKRIKLMPDPMSSVIKRIMEELENDNVRFRLFVAGPVKRF
;
A
#
# COMPACT_ATOMS: atom_id res chain seq x y z
N MET A 1 -3.66 17.90 4.88
CA MET A 1 -2.89 16.98 5.75
C MET A 1 -2.23 15.94 4.88
N PHE A 2 -0.91 15.88 4.85
CA PHE A 2 -0.22 14.87 4.06
C PHE A 2 -0.26 13.54 4.82
N LEU A 3 -0.78 12.50 4.17
CA LEU A 3 -0.77 11.14 4.70
C LEU A 3 0.69 10.64 4.72
N LYS A 4 1.24 10.44 5.91
CA LYS A 4 2.60 9.97 6.11
C LYS A 4 2.59 8.63 6.85
N ASP A 5 3.40 7.71 6.39
CA ASP A 5 3.70 6.49 7.13
C ASP A 5 4.71 6.81 8.24
N GLU A 6 4.46 6.31 9.45
CA GLU A 6 5.41 6.38 10.58
C GLU A 6 6.18 5.08 10.75
N ASN A 7 5.59 3.99 10.31
CA ASN A 7 6.20 2.66 10.31
C ASN A 7 6.26 2.14 8.89
N VAL A 8 7.37 1.51 8.56
CA VAL A 8 7.63 0.93 7.25
C VAL A 8 8.20 -0.47 7.38
N ILE A 9 7.98 -1.29 6.35
CA ILE A 9 8.53 -2.65 6.26
C ILE A 9 9.69 -2.64 5.27
N VAL A 10 10.79 -3.28 5.65
CA VAL A 10 11.97 -3.42 4.82
C VAL A 10 11.69 -4.39 3.68
N LEU A 11 11.86 -3.91 2.45
CA LEU A 11 11.82 -4.73 1.22
C LEU A 11 13.21 -5.28 0.88
N ASP A 12 14.23 -4.42 0.96
CA ASP A 12 15.62 -4.81 0.71
C ASP A 12 16.57 -3.91 1.53
N PHE A 13 17.70 -4.46 1.92
CA PHE A 13 18.75 -3.75 2.64
C PHE A 13 20.08 -3.82 1.89
N LEU A 14 20.63 -2.67 1.57
CA LEU A 14 21.87 -2.46 0.85
C LEU A 14 22.94 -1.90 1.81
N PRO A 15 23.77 -2.74 2.43
CA PRO A 15 24.73 -2.31 3.46
C PRO A 15 25.77 -1.30 2.96
N ARG A 16 26.04 -1.32 1.65
CA ARG A 16 27.02 -0.41 1.00
C ARG A 16 26.34 0.62 0.09
N GLY A 17 24.99 0.69 0.11
CA GLY A 17 24.21 1.52 -0.78
C GLY A 17 24.19 1.02 -2.22
N HIS A 18 23.82 1.91 -3.15
CA HIS A 18 23.87 1.62 -4.57
C HIS A 18 25.31 1.59 -5.09
N SER A 19 25.54 0.85 -6.19
CA SER A 19 26.86 0.78 -6.86
C SER A 19 27.37 2.13 -7.35
N THR A 20 26.49 3.08 -7.57
CA THR A 20 26.79 4.45 -7.98
C THR A 20 26.39 5.43 -6.87
N GLY A 21 27.29 6.35 -6.50
CA GLY A 21 27.04 7.38 -5.52
C GLY A 21 27.77 7.16 -4.19
N ARG A 22 27.27 7.82 -3.13
CA ARG A 22 27.86 7.73 -1.80
C ARG A 22 27.62 6.34 -1.19
N GLN A 23 28.68 5.73 -0.68
CA GLN A 23 28.58 4.47 0.07
C GLN A 23 28.00 4.73 1.45
N GLU A 24 26.72 4.48 1.61
CA GLU A 24 25.99 4.57 2.88
C GLU A 24 24.95 3.44 2.94
N PRO A 25 24.68 2.86 4.11
CA PRO A 25 23.67 1.82 4.25
C PRO A 25 22.28 2.36 3.90
N ILE A 26 21.60 1.74 2.95
CA ILE A 26 20.27 2.13 2.47
C ILE A 26 19.31 0.96 2.62
N ALA A 27 18.08 1.23 3.04
CA ALA A 27 16.99 0.28 2.92
C ALA A 27 15.90 0.83 1.98
N GLN A 28 15.38 -0.04 1.12
CA GLN A 28 14.16 0.22 0.37
C GLN A 28 12.99 -0.34 1.17
N VAL A 29 12.00 0.50 1.42
CA VAL A 29 10.94 0.22 2.40
C VAL A 29 9.57 0.60 1.85
N ILE A 30 8.51 -0.03 2.40
CA ILE A 30 7.12 0.28 2.11
C ILE A 30 6.38 0.67 3.39
N GLY A 31 5.60 1.74 3.34
CA GLY A 31 4.74 2.16 4.43
C GLY A 31 3.66 1.13 4.77
N ASN A 32 3.44 0.89 6.05
CA ASN A 32 2.45 -0.10 6.50
C ASN A 32 1.01 0.40 6.46
N LYS A 33 0.79 1.70 6.28
CA LYS A 33 -0.52 2.35 6.35
C LYS A 33 -1.00 2.94 5.02
N TYR A 34 -0.08 3.60 4.32
CA TYR A 34 -0.33 4.31 3.06
C TYR A 34 0.53 3.82 1.90
N PHE A 35 1.27 2.73 2.09
CA PHE A 35 2.08 2.07 1.06
C PHE A 35 3.11 2.99 0.38
N SER A 36 3.60 4.02 1.09
CA SER A 36 4.64 4.89 0.56
C SER A 36 5.94 4.11 0.31
N LEU A 37 6.47 4.15 -0.91
CA LEU A 37 7.78 3.56 -1.23
C LEU A 37 8.88 4.58 -0.98
N LEU A 38 9.86 4.23 -0.16
CA LEU A 38 10.92 5.11 0.28
C LEU A 38 12.29 4.43 0.23
N GLU A 39 13.34 5.22 0.04
CA GLU A 39 14.69 4.89 0.46
C GLU A 39 15.04 5.64 1.73
N VAL A 40 15.55 4.91 2.71
CA VAL A 40 16.00 5.45 3.99
C VAL A 40 17.47 5.14 4.19
N VAL A 41 18.21 6.09 4.78
CA VAL A 41 19.59 5.84 5.22
C VAL A 41 19.52 5.19 6.59
N VAL A 42 20.17 4.06 6.71
CA VAL A 42 20.23 3.25 7.93
C VAL A 42 21.48 3.63 8.72
N LYS A 43 21.42 3.62 10.06
CA LYS A 43 22.59 3.88 10.90
C LYS A 43 23.67 2.81 10.67
N SER A 44 24.93 3.19 10.76
CA SER A 44 26.07 2.37 10.38
C SER A 44 26.25 1.07 11.20
N ASP A 45 25.70 1.06 12.41
CA ASP A 45 25.75 -0.06 13.36
C ASP A 45 24.53 -1.00 13.27
N VAL A 46 23.61 -0.72 12.34
CA VAL A 46 22.34 -1.46 12.20
C VAL A 46 22.38 -2.34 10.95
N VAL A 47 21.95 -3.58 11.11
CA VAL A 47 21.71 -4.53 10.01
C VAL A 47 20.22 -4.85 9.99
N LEU A 48 19.59 -4.66 8.83
CA LEU A 48 18.17 -4.92 8.61
C LEU A 48 17.98 -6.18 7.77
N LYS A 49 16.81 -6.79 7.92
CA LYS A 49 16.36 -7.93 7.11
C LYS A 49 15.05 -7.59 6.41
N ASN A 50 14.82 -8.26 5.28
CA ASN A 50 13.51 -8.21 4.62
C ASN A 50 12.39 -8.55 5.62
N GLY A 51 11.32 -7.78 5.60
CA GLY A 51 10.19 -7.93 6.50
C GLY A 51 10.30 -7.24 7.85
N ASP A 52 11.46 -6.69 8.21
CA ASP A 52 11.61 -5.92 9.46
C ASP A 52 10.71 -4.69 9.45
N LEU A 53 10.03 -4.46 10.58
CA LEU A 53 9.24 -3.25 10.82
C LEU A 53 10.14 -2.21 11.48
N ILE A 54 10.28 -1.04 10.87
CA ILE A 54 11.11 0.05 11.37
C ILE A 54 10.33 1.35 11.45
N TYR A 55 10.69 2.20 12.42
CA TYR A 55 10.05 3.49 12.67
C TYR A 55 10.77 4.62 11.92
N ILE A 56 9.99 5.45 11.21
CA ILE A 56 10.50 6.61 10.45
C ILE A 56 9.80 7.93 10.79
N GLY A 57 8.94 7.93 11.81
CA GLY A 57 8.19 9.11 12.25
C GLY A 57 9.08 10.23 12.81
N GLU A 58 8.44 11.20 13.45
CA GLU A 58 9.13 12.41 13.94
C GLU A 58 9.86 12.20 15.28
N SER A 59 9.52 11.15 16.03
CA SER A 59 10.20 10.80 17.28
C SER A 59 11.58 10.21 17.02
N LYS A 60 12.33 9.91 18.09
CA LYS A 60 13.65 9.28 17.98
C LYS A 60 13.59 8.00 17.17
N ARG A 61 14.40 7.92 16.12
CA ARG A 61 14.55 6.75 15.26
C ARG A 61 15.75 5.93 15.71
N ASP A 62 15.54 4.67 16.05
CA ASP A 62 16.61 3.82 16.54
C ASP A 62 17.48 3.26 15.42
N GLN A 63 16.88 2.93 14.26
CA GLN A 63 17.54 2.23 13.15
C GLN A 63 17.83 3.13 11.95
N VAL A 64 17.02 4.18 11.76
CA VAL A 64 17.08 5.06 10.57
C VAL A 64 17.71 6.40 10.95
N ASP A 65 18.67 6.83 10.13
CA ASP A 65 19.25 8.17 10.24
C ASP A 65 18.28 9.21 9.64
N HIS A 66 17.96 9.07 8.36
CA HIS A 66 17.00 9.94 7.69
C HIS A 66 16.30 9.27 6.49
N ILE A 67 15.22 9.86 6.04
CA ILE A 67 14.54 9.48 4.81
C ILE A 67 15.30 10.14 3.66
N LYS A 68 15.87 9.34 2.76
CA LYS A 68 16.67 9.82 1.64
C LYS A 68 15.79 10.40 0.53
N ARG A 69 14.82 9.61 0.08
CA ARG A 69 13.90 10.01 -1.00
C ARG A 69 12.68 9.10 -1.08
N ARG A 70 11.64 9.58 -1.75
CA ARG A 70 10.57 8.75 -2.26
C ARG A 70 11.04 8.04 -3.53
N VAL A 71 10.63 6.80 -3.69
CA VAL A 71 10.96 5.98 -4.87
C VAL A 71 9.67 5.45 -5.51
N THR A 72 9.80 5.04 -6.77
CA THR A 72 8.78 4.32 -7.52
C THR A 72 9.10 2.83 -7.54
N VAL A 73 8.17 1.99 -8.00
CA VAL A 73 8.42 0.55 -8.20
C VAL A 73 9.61 0.33 -9.15
N PHE A 74 9.83 1.22 -10.11
CA PHE A 74 10.93 1.12 -11.08
C PHE A 74 12.31 1.35 -10.45
N ASP A 75 12.38 2.11 -9.36
CA ASP A 75 13.63 2.39 -8.62
C ASP A 75 14.03 1.24 -7.67
N LEU A 76 13.14 0.30 -7.41
CA LEU A 76 13.39 -0.83 -6.51
C LEU A 76 14.42 -1.80 -7.11
N THR A 77 15.22 -2.42 -6.24
CA THR A 77 16.06 -3.57 -6.63
C THR A 77 15.18 -4.71 -7.14
N SER A 78 15.79 -5.64 -7.89
CA SER A 78 15.07 -6.84 -8.35
C SER A 78 14.53 -7.66 -7.19
N PHE A 79 15.28 -7.74 -6.09
CA PHE A 79 14.84 -8.42 -4.88
C PHE A 79 13.64 -7.71 -4.24
N ALA A 80 13.73 -6.40 -4.01
CA ALA A 80 12.61 -5.61 -3.46
C ALA A 80 11.35 -5.71 -4.33
N LYS A 81 11.49 -5.71 -5.67
CA LYS A 81 10.36 -5.92 -6.58
C LYS A 81 9.70 -7.29 -6.41
N SER A 82 10.50 -8.34 -6.23
CA SER A 82 9.97 -9.69 -6.03
C SER A 82 9.27 -9.86 -4.68
N GLU A 83 9.72 -9.16 -3.66
CA GLU A 83 9.13 -9.20 -2.30
C GLU A 83 7.88 -8.33 -2.15
N LEU A 84 7.75 -7.29 -2.96
CA LEU A 84 6.67 -6.30 -2.86
C LEU A 84 5.25 -6.91 -2.83
N PRO A 85 4.86 -7.82 -3.75
CA PRO A 85 3.52 -8.42 -3.70
C PRO A 85 3.24 -9.20 -2.42
N PHE A 86 4.22 -9.93 -1.89
CA PHE A 86 4.09 -10.71 -0.66
C PHE A 86 3.91 -9.81 0.57
N ILE A 87 4.68 -8.73 0.65
CA ILE A 87 4.57 -7.75 1.73
C ILE A 87 3.21 -7.03 1.67
N ILE A 88 2.73 -6.64 0.48
CA ILE A 88 1.41 -6.03 0.32
C ILE A 88 0.31 -7.00 0.74
N GLU A 89 0.36 -8.27 0.33
CA GLU A 89 -0.60 -9.28 0.74
C GLU A 89 -0.64 -9.43 2.27
N LYS A 90 0.53 -9.52 2.91
CA LYS A 90 0.66 -9.57 4.37
C LYS A 90 0.02 -8.34 5.02
N LEU A 91 0.34 -7.13 4.55
CA LEU A 91 -0.22 -5.88 5.08
C LEU A 91 -1.74 -5.80 4.92
N VAL A 92 -2.28 -6.27 3.80
CA VAL A 92 -3.74 -6.30 3.58
C VAL A 92 -4.41 -7.28 4.53
N LYS A 93 -3.83 -8.47 4.74
CA LYS A 93 -4.34 -9.45 5.71
C LYS A 93 -4.32 -8.94 7.15
N GLU A 94 -3.21 -8.35 7.57
CA GLU A 94 -3.04 -7.80 8.92
C GLU A 94 -3.97 -6.61 9.20
N ASN A 95 -4.39 -5.90 8.17
CA ASN A 95 -5.27 -4.73 8.26
C ASN A 95 -6.64 -4.97 7.60
N GLU A 96 -7.14 -6.19 7.59
CA GLU A 96 -8.39 -6.59 6.92
C GLU A 96 -9.54 -5.65 7.23
N ALA A 97 -9.74 -5.30 8.49
CA ALA A 97 -10.82 -4.42 8.93
C ALA A 97 -10.84 -3.06 8.20
N LYS A 98 -9.66 -2.47 7.94
CA LYS A 98 -9.52 -1.22 7.18
C LYS A 98 -10.07 -1.36 5.76
N PHE A 99 -9.72 -2.44 5.09
CA PHE A 99 -10.12 -2.66 3.69
C PHE A 99 -11.56 -3.10 3.58
N VAL A 100 -12.06 -3.92 4.51
CA VAL A 100 -13.48 -4.27 4.61
C VAL A 100 -14.32 -3.01 4.86
N ASN A 101 -13.84 -2.10 5.72
CA ASN A 101 -14.52 -0.83 5.94
C ASN A 101 -14.62 0.03 4.65
N PHE A 102 -13.64 -0.06 3.74
CA PHE A 102 -13.76 0.58 2.44
C PHE A 102 -14.99 0.09 1.66
N PHE A 103 -15.28 -1.21 1.63
CA PHE A 103 -16.51 -1.73 1.00
C PHE A 103 -17.78 -1.19 1.68
N ASN A 104 -17.75 -1.00 2.99
CA ASN A 104 -18.88 -0.46 3.76
C ASN A 104 -19.10 1.04 3.53
N THR A 105 -18.04 1.80 3.28
CA THR A 105 -18.09 3.28 3.30
C THR A 105 -17.79 3.95 1.96
N ALA A 106 -17.36 3.18 0.94
CA ALA A 106 -17.06 3.72 -0.39
C ALA A 106 -18.23 4.52 -0.97
N GLN A 107 -17.91 5.65 -1.63
CA GLN A 107 -18.86 6.65 -2.11
C GLN A 107 -18.77 6.87 -3.62
N PRO A 108 -19.81 7.44 -4.25
CA PRO A 108 -19.71 7.93 -5.61
C PRO A 108 -18.62 9.00 -5.74
N ILE A 109 -17.85 8.93 -6.83
CA ILE A 109 -16.88 9.96 -7.23
C ILE A 109 -17.58 11.00 -8.12
N SER A 110 -18.50 10.53 -8.95
CA SER A 110 -19.31 11.35 -9.85
C SER A 110 -20.64 10.63 -10.14
N THR A 111 -21.50 11.24 -10.91
CA THR A 111 -22.77 10.61 -11.39
C THR A 111 -22.54 9.34 -12.20
N ARG A 112 -21.35 9.12 -12.72
CA ARG A 112 -21.03 7.99 -13.62
C ARG A 112 -19.99 7.02 -13.05
N LEU A 113 -19.34 7.34 -11.93
CA LEU A 113 -18.24 6.59 -11.37
C LEU A 113 -18.35 6.49 -9.86
N HIS A 114 -18.18 5.28 -9.34
CA HIS A 114 -18.15 4.98 -7.90
C HIS A 114 -16.76 4.47 -7.49
N GLN A 115 -16.33 4.73 -6.24
CA GLN A 115 -15.04 4.25 -5.71
C GLN A 115 -14.90 2.72 -5.84
N LEU A 116 -15.96 1.96 -5.64
CA LEU A 116 -15.95 0.50 -5.79
C LEU A 116 -15.57 0.05 -7.20
N GLU A 117 -15.95 0.80 -8.24
CA GLU A 117 -15.61 0.48 -9.63
C GLU A 117 -14.12 0.66 -9.96
N LEU A 118 -13.36 1.30 -9.06
CA LEU A 118 -11.90 1.42 -9.19
C LEU A 118 -11.17 0.13 -8.76
N LEU A 119 -11.87 -0.79 -8.11
CA LEU A 119 -11.32 -2.11 -7.78
C LEU A 119 -11.31 -3.01 -9.01
N PRO A 120 -10.15 -3.60 -9.38
CA PRO A 120 -10.08 -4.54 -10.50
C PRO A 120 -11.09 -5.68 -10.36
N GLY A 121 -11.86 -5.88 -11.40
CA GLY A 121 -12.90 -6.91 -11.47
C GLY A 121 -14.26 -6.53 -10.85
N VAL A 122 -14.39 -5.33 -10.29
CA VAL A 122 -15.65 -4.80 -9.77
C VAL A 122 -16.28 -3.88 -10.81
N GLY A 123 -17.23 -4.43 -11.57
CA GLY A 123 -18.04 -3.64 -12.50
C GLY A 123 -19.30 -3.07 -11.84
N LYS A 124 -20.14 -2.41 -12.64
CA LYS A 124 -21.38 -1.77 -12.16
C LYS A 124 -22.33 -2.74 -11.44
N LYS A 125 -22.46 -3.97 -11.94
CA LYS A 125 -23.29 -4.98 -11.30
C LYS A 125 -22.81 -5.27 -9.88
N HIS A 126 -21.55 -5.65 -9.72
CA HIS A 126 -20.99 -5.95 -8.41
C HIS A 126 -21.01 -4.71 -7.48
N MET A 127 -20.77 -3.53 -8.02
CA MET A 127 -20.92 -2.27 -7.26
C MET A 127 -22.34 -2.15 -6.65
N TRP A 128 -23.37 -2.35 -7.45
CA TRP A 128 -24.77 -2.28 -6.96
C TRP A 128 -25.06 -3.39 -5.96
N ASP A 129 -24.61 -4.62 -6.23
CA ASP A 129 -24.76 -5.74 -5.30
C ASP A 129 -24.12 -5.44 -3.93
N ILE A 130 -22.93 -4.85 -3.92
CA ILE A 130 -22.25 -4.42 -2.68
C ILE A 130 -23.06 -3.34 -1.95
N ILE A 131 -23.53 -2.31 -2.67
CA ILE A 131 -24.32 -1.22 -2.09
C ILE A 131 -25.61 -1.72 -1.46
N GLU A 132 -26.33 -2.63 -2.14
CA GLU A 132 -27.57 -3.21 -1.61
C GLU A 132 -27.29 -4.15 -0.42
N GLU A 133 -26.27 -4.98 -0.50
CA GLU A 133 -25.95 -5.92 0.59
C GLU A 133 -25.48 -5.20 1.87
N ARG A 134 -24.66 -4.15 1.76
CA ARG A 134 -24.23 -3.39 2.96
C ARG A 134 -25.36 -2.68 3.70
N LYS A 135 -26.49 -2.39 3.02
CA LYS A 135 -27.71 -1.85 3.67
C LYS A 135 -28.36 -2.86 4.63
N LYS A 136 -28.23 -4.14 4.36
CA LYS A 136 -28.74 -5.21 5.23
C LYS A 136 -27.89 -5.40 6.49
N GLY A 137 -26.68 -4.87 6.49
CA GLY A 137 -25.71 -4.91 7.57
C GLY A 137 -24.28 -4.77 7.03
N PRO A 138 -23.37 -4.16 7.78
CA PRO A 138 -21.99 -3.97 7.33
C PRO A 138 -21.30 -5.31 7.09
N PHE A 139 -20.37 -5.32 6.14
CA PHE A 139 -19.47 -6.47 5.96
C PHE A 139 -18.48 -6.53 7.11
N THR A 140 -18.16 -7.74 7.57
CA THR A 140 -17.29 -7.99 8.73
C THR A 140 -15.91 -8.55 8.35
N SER A 141 -15.77 -9.15 7.17
CA SER A 141 -14.54 -9.74 6.66
C SER A 141 -14.56 -9.83 5.14
N PHE A 142 -13.41 -10.10 4.51
CA PHE A 142 -13.36 -10.44 3.08
C PHE A 142 -14.17 -11.69 2.77
N GLU A 143 -14.15 -12.68 3.67
CA GLU A 143 -14.93 -13.89 3.50
C GLU A 143 -16.44 -13.62 3.55
N ASP A 144 -16.88 -12.70 4.42
CA ASP A 144 -18.28 -12.27 4.47
C ASP A 144 -18.70 -11.58 3.17
N ILE A 145 -17.85 -10.71 2.60
CA ILE A 145 -18.10 -10.10 1.29
C ILE A 145 -18.26 -11.18 0.21
N LYS A 146 -17.33 -12.14 0.17
CA LYS A 146 -17.33 -13.24 -0.80
C LYS A 146 -18.58 -14.11 -0.72
N LYS A 147 -19.08 -14.36 0.48
CA LYS A 147 -20.32 -15.13 0.70
C LYS A 147 -21.56 -14.38 0.25
N ARG A 148 -21.61 -13.07 0.49
CA ARG A 148 -22.79 -12.24 0.24
C ARG A 148 -22.86 -11.74 -1.20
N ILE A 149 -21.72 -11.51 -1.85
CA ILE A 149 -21.63 -11.03 -3.24
C ILE A 149 -21.23 -12.18 -4.16
N LYS A 150 -22.22 -12.79 -4.80
CA LYS A 150 -21.99 -13.93 -5.71
C LYS A 150 -21.27 -13.49 -7.00
N LEU A 151 -20.39 -14.37 -7.50
CA LEU A 151 -19.64 -14.19 -8.74
C LEU A 151 -18.69 -12.98 -8.76
N MET A 152 -18.50 -12.32 -7.65
CA MET A 152 -17.48 -11.28 -7.52
C MET A 152 -16.10 -11.92 -7.45
N PRO A 153 -15.07 -11.32 -8.09
CA PRO A 153 -13.67 -11.70 -7.84
C PRO A 153 -13.34 -11.63 -6.35
N ASP A 154 -12.32 -12.40 -5.94
CA ASP A 154 -11.89 -12.38 -4.55
C ASP A 154 -11.60 -10.94 -4.07
N PRO A 155 -12.32 -10.44 -3.05
CA PRO A 155 -12.25 -9.02 -2.67
C PRO A 155 -10.87 -8.61 -2.16
N MET A 156 -10.15 -9.49 -1.47
CA MET A 156 -8.78 -9.24 -1.03
C MET A 156 -7.83 -9.09 -2.24
N SER A 157 -7.94 -9.98 -3.23
CA SER A 157 -7.16 -9.91 -4.46
C SER A 157 -7.44 -8.63 -5.25
N SER A 158 -8.69 -8.16 -5.29
CA SER A 158 -9.05 -6.88 -5.93
C SER A 158 -8.40 -5.69 -5.23
N VAL A 159 -8.33 -5.69 -3.90
CA VAL A 159 -7.64 -4.67 -3.11
C VAL A 159 -6.13 -4.68 -3.39
N ILE A 160 -5.49 -5.87 -3.35
CA ILE A 160 -4.05 -6.03 -3.61
C ILE A 160 -3.70 -5.53 -5.02
N LYS A 161 -4.47 -5.94 -6.04
CA LYS A 161 -4.26 -5.49 -7.42
C LYS A 161 -4.39 -3.98 -7.54
N ARG A 162 -5.37 -3.38 -6.86
CA ARG A 162 -5.53 -1.92 -6.87
C ARG A 162 -4.36 -1.19 -6.22
N ILE A 163 -3.84 -1.69 -5.10
CA ILE A 163 -2.64 -1.13 -4.46
C ILE A 163 -1.45 -1.20 -5.43
N MET A 164 -1.24 -2.34 -6.11
CA MET A 164 -0.18 -2.49 -7.10
C MET A 164 -0.32 -1.51 -8.26
N GLU A 165 -1.52 -1.37 -8.84
CA GLU A 165 -1.80 -0.40 -9.90
C GLU A 165 -1.48 1.04 -9.47
N GLU A 166 -1.81 1.40 -8.23
CA GLU A 166 -1.54 2.74 -7.68
C GLU A 166 -0.05 2.98 -7.42
N LEU A 167 0.73 1.92 -7.14
CA LEU A 167 2.19 1.99 -6.97
C LEU A 167 2.92 2.06 -8.32
N GLU A 168 2.44 1.33 -9.33
CA GLU A 168 3.06 1.23 -10.65
C GLU A 168 2.76 2.45 -11.55
N ASN A 169 1.67 3.17 -11.26
CA ASN A 169 1.24 4.29 -12.10
C ASN A 169 1.07 5.57 -11.29
N ASP A 170 2.05 6.48 -11.41
CA ASP A 170 2.01 7.78 -10.73
C ASP A 170 0.89 8.72 -11.23
N ASN A 171 0.35 8.46 -12.42
CA ASN A 171 -0.71 9.26 -13.05
C ASN A 171 -2.13 8.75 -12.77
N VAL A 172 -2.30 7.83 -11.84
CA VAL A 172 -3.64 7.36 -11.44
C VAL A 172 -4.48 8.55 -10.97
N ARG A 173 -5.60 8.75 -11.67
CA ARG A 173 -6.49 9.90 -11.43
C ARG A 173 -7.12 9.88 -10.03
N PHE A 174 -7.49 8.71 -9.55
CA PHE A 174 -8.10 8.53 -8.23
C PHE A 174 -7.34 7.44 -7.47
N ARG A 175 -6.78 7.79 -6.33
CA ARG A 175 -6.10 6.85 -5.44
C ARG A 175 -7.02 6.48 -4.30
N LEU A 176 -7.07 5.19 -3.98
CA LEU A 176 -7.88 4.65 -2.89
C LEU A 176 -7.03 4.36 -1.65
N PHE A 177 -5.84 3.83 -1.83
CA PHE A 177 -5.06 3.23 -0.75
C PHE A 177 -3.65 3.80 -0.61
N VAL A 178 -3.02 4.13 -1.74
CA VAL A 178 -1.63 4.59 -1.76
C VAL A 178 -1.55 6.11 -1.67
N ALA A 179 -0.71 6.62 -0.78
CA ALA A 179 -0.44 8.05 -0.70
C ALA A 179 0.11 8.57 -2.03
N GLY A 180 -0.53 9.58 -2.60
CA GLY A 180 -0.10 10.19 -3.85
C GLY A 180 1.30 10.81 -3.76
N PRO A 181 1.98 11.03 -4.90
CA PRO A 181 3.23 11.78 -4.93
C PRO A 181 3.02 13.17 -4.33
N VAL A 182 3.98 13.62 -3.54
CA VAL A 182 3.98 15.01 -3.06
C VAL A 182 4.20 15.90 -4.29
N LYS A 183 3.17 16.59 -4.74
CA LYS A 183 3.35 17.61 -5.79
C LYS A 183 4.32 18.65 -5.23
N ARG A 184 5.53 18.70 -5.76
CA ARG A 184 6.40 19.86 -5.60
C ARG A 184 5.82 20.96 -6.48
N PHE A 185 5.28 21.98 -5.86
CA PHE A 185 4.96 23.26 -6.52
C PHE A 185 6.26 24.03 -6.72
#